data_96a6b7e43f146df3672e0e57b2e198bd
#
_entry.id   96a6b7e43f146df3672e0e57b2e198bd
#
_cell.length_a   1.000
_cell.length_b   1.000
_cell.length_c   1.000
_cell.angle_alpha   90.00
_cell.angle_beta   90.00
_cell.angle_gamma   90.00
#
_symmetry.space_group_name_H-M   'P 1'
#
loop_
_entity.id
_entity.type
_entity.pdbx_description
1 polymer ?
#
loop_
_entity_poly.entity_id
_entity_poly.type
_entity_poly.pdbx_seq_one_letter_code
_entity_poly.pdbx_strand_id
1 'polypeptide(L)'
;MSKNYFDFLEGNQGALQGEDTSSKTIVTEYLPDLVTDENNSLAAFNAIQTLEKEKLKYIAENSTRKAFKYKSSYQISKAEVGRRIGAKPQPLFHSLTTSYSEFLLKQFEEANKRLLKRKDDKLLAQRNGLRSRTKEALVVDFREQEKQLQSQVEINIDSQYTRLKAELPYDVKAKLKIN
;
A
#
# COMPACT_ATOMS: atom_id res chain seq x y z
N MET A 1 -26.27 -34.84 12.63
CA MET A 1 -25.22 -34.16 13.43
C MET A 1 -24.75 -32.95 12.68
N SER A 2 -25.24 -31.81 13.10
CA SER A 2 -24.98 -30.52 12.47
C SER A 2 -23.62 -30.00 12.98
N LYS A 3 -22.61 -29.91 12.13
CA LYS A 3 -21.33 -29.25 12.46
C LYS A 3 -21.57 -27.76 12.47
N ASN A 4 -21.37 -27.12 13.61
CA ASN A 4 -21.54 -25.70 13.79
C ASN A 4 -20.49 -24.92 12.95
N TYR A 5 -20.96 -23.93 12.23
CA TYR A 5 -20.15 -23.00 11.42
C TYR A 5 -19.07 -22.25 12.24
N PHE A 6 -19.20 -22.20 13.55
CA PHE A 6 -18.27 -21.54 14.45
C PHE A 6 -16.97 -22.32 14.72
N ASP A 7 -16.95 -23.66 14.52
CA ASP A 7 -15.73 -24.47 14.71
C ASP A 7 -14.64 -24.19 13.64
N PHE A 8 -15.02 -23.52 12.52
CA PHE A 8 -14.06 -23.13 11.46
C PHE A 8 -13.29 -21.84 11.82
N LEU A 9 -13.81 -21.01 12.72
CA LEU A 9 -13.19 -19.73 13.08
C LEU A 9 -12.16 -19.83 14.22
N GLU A 10 -12.23 -20.88 15.04
CA GLU A 10 -11.28 -21.07 16.15
C GLU A 10 -9.95 -21.75 15.73
N GLY A 11 -9.92 -22.38 14.55
CA GLY A 11 -8.73 -23.10 14.03
C GLY A 11 -7.64 -22.22 13.41
N ASN A 12 -7.85 -20.91 13.26
CA ASN A 12 -6.92 -20.07 12.46
C ASN A 12 -6.21 -18.96 13.25
N GLN A 13 -6.15 -19.05 14.60
CA GLN A 13 -5.39 -18.10 15.43
C GLN A 13 -3.93 -18.50 15.69
N GLY A 14 -3.42 -19.52 15.02
CA GLY A 14 -2.10 -20.12 15.28
C GLY A 14 -0.97 -19.77 14.31
N ALA A 15 -1.11 -18.82 13.38
CA ALA A 15 -0.09 -18.60 12.33
C ALA A 15 0.21 -17.14 12.00
N LEU A 16 0.29 -16.24 12.99
CA LEU A 16 0.82 -14.87 12.80
C LEU A 16 1.83 -14.50 13.89
N GLN A 17 2.75 -15.44 14.20
CA GLN A 17 4.04 -15.10 14.81
C GLN A 17 5.14 -15.47 13.82
N GLY A 18 5.16 -14.73 12.70
CA GLY A 18 6.33 -14.61 11.83
C GLY A 18 7.17 -13.47 12.38
N GLU A 19 8.23 -13.82 13.10
CA GLU A 19 9.25 -12.91 13.56
C GLU A 19 9.77 -12.06 12.41
N ASP A 20 9.62 -10.76 12.59
CA ASP A 20 10.11 -9.69 11.70
C ASP A 20 11.64 -9.55 11.85
N THR A 21 12.38 -10.63 11.58
CA THR A 21 13.84 -10.67 11.58
C THR A 21 14.47 -10.48 10.21
N SER A 22 13.62 -10.26 9.15
CA SER A 22 14.11 -10.14 7.76
C SER A 22 14.50 -8.72 7.34
N SER A 23 14.25 -7.68 8.13
CA SER A 23 14.54 -6.30 7.70
C SER A 23 15.89 -5.75 8.15
N LYS A 24 16.68 -6.52 8.92
CA LYS A 24 18.01 -6.07 9.36
C LYS A 24 19.16 -6.49 8.45
N THR A 25 18.97 -7.49 7.60
CA THR A 25 20.08 -8.12 6.84
C THR A 25 20.19 -7.60 5.40
N ILE A 26 19.19 -6.90 4.85
CA ILE A 26 19.20 -6.49 3.44
C ILE A 26 19.93 -5.16 3.21
N VAL A 27 20.18 -4.38 4.24
CA VAL A 27 20.74 -3.01 4.11
C VAL A 27 22.26 -2.98 4.16
N THR A 28 22.91 -4.03 4.67
CA THR A 28 24.38 -4.09 4.79
C THR A 28 25.09 -4.59 3.52
N GLU A 29 24.38 -5.20 2.59
CA GLU A 29 24.99 -5.83 1.41
C GLU A 29 25.35 -4.85 0.27
N TYR A 30 24.89 -3.57 0.34
CA TYR A 30 25.11 -2.54 -0.68
C TYR A 30 25.70 -1.22 -0.15
N LEU A 31 26.31 -1.24 1.04
CA LEU A 31 27.02 -0.06 1.53
C LEU A 31 28.40 0.00 0.86
N PRO A 32 28.73 1.09 0.15
CA PRO A 32 30.10 1.28 -0.36
C PRO A 32 31.09 1.28 0.79
N ASP A 33 32.29 0.73 0.58
CA ASP A 33 33.39 0.70 1.56
C ASP A 33 33.78 2.05 2.13
N LEU A 34 33.31 3.13 1.50
CA LEU A 34 33.53 4.54 1.85
C LEU A 34 32.58 5.05 2.96
N VAL A 35 31.57 4.27 3.30
CA VAL A 35 30.58 4.62 4.34
C VAL A 35 31.00 3.95 5.63
N THR A 36 31.64 4.73 6.50
CA THR A 36 32.22 4.23 7.77
C THR A 36 31.70 5.03 8.97
N ASP A 37 31.85 4.48 10.17
CA ASP A 37 31.50 5.18 11.40
C ASP A 37 32.44 6.36 11.70
N GLU A 38 33.68 6.27 11.26
CA GLU A 38 34.73 7.28 11.55
C GLU A 38 34.41 8.64 10.94
N ASN A 39 33.74 8.69 9.80
CA ASN A 39 33.44 9.93 9.06
C ASN A 39 31.96 10.37 9.18
N ASN A 40 31.20 9.83 10.13
CA ASN A 40 29.77 10.06 10.33
C ASN A 40 28.88 9.72 9.10
N SER A 41 29.42 9.12 8.05
CA SER A 41 28.63 8.80 6.85
C SER A 41 27.63 7.67 7.10
N LEU A 42 28.02 6.64 7.88
CA LEU A 42 27.11 5.57 8.28
C LEU A 42 26.01 6.09 9.20
N ALA A 43 26.37 6.96 10.16
CA ALA A 43 25.40 7.60 11.05
C ALA A 43 24.40 8.45 10.24
N ALA A 44 24.87 9.18 9.22
CA ALA A 44 24.02 9.98 8.33
C ALA A 44 23.10 9.11 7.48
N PHE A 45 23.59 8.01 6.93
CA PHE A 45 22.79 7.05 6.18
C PHE A 45 21.67 6.45 7.05
N ASN A 46 22.01 5.98 8.26
CA ASN A 46 21.04 5.45 9.22
C ASN A 46 20.01 6.51 9.66
N ALA A 47 20.45 7.77 9.82
CA ALA A 47 19.56 8.88 10.12
C ALA A 47 18.57 9.15 8.99
N ILE A 48 19.00 9.10 7.72
CA ILE A 48 18.11 9.26 6.55
C ILE A 48 17.05 8.15 6.56
N GLN A 49 17.43 6.89 6.75
CA GLN A 49 16.50 5.77 6.80
C GLN A 49 15.49 5.90 7.96
N THR A 50 15.95 6.28 9.13
CA THR A 50 15.08 6.45 10.29
C THR A 50 14.09 7.59 10.07
N LEU A 51 14.55 8.73 9.56
CA LEU A 51 13.70 9.86 9.21
C LEU A 51 12.71 9.49 8.09
N GLU A 52 13.13 8.71 7.09
CA GLU A 52 12.21 8.21 6.05
C GLU A 52 11.08 7.39 6.67
N LYS A 53 11.39 6.45 7.57
CA LYS A 53 10.38 5.65 8.28
C LYS A 53 9.41 6.52 9.10
N GLU A 54 9.94 7.52 9.83
CA GLU A 54 9.12 8.46 10.61
C GLU A 54 8.17 9.27 9.71
N LYS A 55 8.68 9.78 8.56
CA LYS A 55 7.85 10.52 7.59
C LYS A 55 6.82 9.63 6.89
N LEU A 56 7.19 8.38 6.55
CA LEU A 56 6.24 7.41 6.01
C LEU A 56 5.11 7.10 6.97
N LYS A 57 5.43 6.93 8.26
CA LYS A 57 4.43 6.77 9.32
C LYS A 57 3.50 7.98 9.39
N TYR A 58 4.07 9.20 9.40
CA TYR A 58 3.27 10.43 9.38
C TYR A 58 2.34 10.50 8.16
N ILE A 59 2.83 10.16 6.96
CA ILE A 59 2.02 10.11 5.73
C ILE A 59 0.90 9.06 5.85
N ALA A 60 1.19 7.91 6.47
CA ALA A 60 0.19 6.85 6.67
C ALA A 60 -0.94 7.27 7.62
N GLU A 61 -0.61 7.98 8.69
CA GLU A 61 -1.57 8.44 9.71
C GLU A 61 -2.40 9.65 9.25
N ASN A 62 -1.88 10.44 8.32
CA ASN A 62 -2.53 11.67 7.85
C ASN A 62 -3.04 11.51 6.42
N SER A 63 -4.24 12.03 6.16
CA SER A 63 -4.86 12.00 4.82
C SER A 63 -5.30 13.37 4.32
N THR A 64 -5.23 14.43 5.13
CA THR A 64 -5.73 15.75 4.77
C THR A 64 -4.65 16.61 4.12
N ARG A 65 -5.01 17.41 3.11
CA ARG A 65 -4.09 18.39 2.50
C ARG A 65 -3.49 19.37 3.50
N LYS A 66 -4.24 19.71 4.57
CA LYS A 66 -3.76 20.60 5.64
C LYS A 66 -2.56 20.02 6.38
N ALA A 67 -2.52 18.71 6.63
CA ALA A 67 -1.40 18.02 7.27
C ALA A 67 -0.09 18.11 6.45
N PHE A 68 -0.22 18.18 5.12
CA PHE A 68 0.91 18.27 4.19
C PHE A 68 1.22 19.69 3.72
N LYS A 69 0.77 20.71 4.46
CA LYS A 69 1.02 22.13 4.12
C LYS A 69 2.52 22.45 4.12
N TYR A 70 3.26 21.94 5.10
CA TYR A 70 4.69 22.21 5.24
C TYR A 70 5.51 21.03 4.71
N LYS A 71 6.53 21.31 3.91
CA LYS A 71 7.44 20.30 3.36
C LYS A 71 8.13 19.48 4.46
N SER A 72 8.46 20.10 5.57
CA SER A 72 9.07 19.46 6.74
C SER A 72 8.22 18.34 7.37
N SER A 73 6.91 18.31 7.13
CA SER A 73 6.06 17.24 7.66
C SER A 73 6.21 15.91 6.89
N TYR A 74 6.53 15.95 5.60
CA TYR A 74 6.60 14.76 4.75
C TYR A 74 7.90 14.60 3.95
N GLN A 75 8.83 15.54 4.04
CA GLN A 75 10.16 15.48 3.43
C GLN A 75 11.24 15.61 4.50
N ILE A 76 12.39 15.01 4.23
CA ILE A 76 13.58 15.11 5.05
C ILE A 76 14.36 16.34 4.60
N SER A 77 14.90 17.11 5.53
CA SER A 77 15.84 18.20 5.23
C SER A 77 17.27 17.82 5.61
N LYS A 78 18.27 18.35 4.88
CA LYS A 78 19.69 18.14 5.21
C LYS A 78 20.02 18.60 6.64
N ALA A 79 19.38 19.69 7.09
CA ALA A 79 19.52 20.19 8.45
C ALA A 79 18.94 19.23 9.52
N GLU A 80 17.88 18.51 9.18
CA GLU A 80 17.26 17.51 10.06
C GLU A 80 18.17 16.29 10.25
N VAL A 81 18.82 15.83 9.16
CA VAL A 81 19.85 14.78 9.22
C VAL A 81 21.04 15.23 10.07
N GLY A 82 21.56 16.42 9.83
CA GLY A 82 22.68 16.98 10.62
C GLY A 82 22.34 17.07 12.11
N ARG A 83 21.16 17.57 12.48
CA ARG A 83 20.72 17.62 13.88
C ARG A 83 20.61 16.24 14.53
N ARG A 84 20.16 15.25 13.78
CA ARG A 84 19.98 13.88 14.29
C ARG A 84 21.31 13.23 14.70
N ILE A 85 22.37 13.51 13.97
CA ILE A 85 23.72 12.97 14.22
C ILE A 85 24.66 13.92 14.97
N GLY A 86 24.19 15.13 15.29
CA GLY A 86 25.02 16.14 15.95
C GLY A 86 26.14 16.75 15.10
N ALA A 87 26.03 16.63 13.75
CA ALA A 87 27.03 17.12 12.81
C ALA A 87 26.46 18.21 11.88
N LYS A 88 27.36 19.07 11.37
CA LYS A 88 26.96 20.05 10.36
C LYS A 88 26.60 19.34 9.06
N PRO A 89 25.49 19.70 8.37
CA PRO A 89 25.05 19.03 7.16
C PRO A 89 25.98 19.31 5.94
N GLN A 90 26.70 20.40 5.96
CA GLN A 90 27.52 20.84 4.82
C GLN A 90 28.64 19.85 4.46
N PRO A 91 29.48 19.35 5.38
CA PRO A 91 30.51 18.37 5.03
C PRO A 91 29.92 17.02 4.59
N LEU A 92 28.71 16.68 5.01
CA LEU A 92 28.06 15.42 4.65
C LEU A 92 27.52 15.39 3.22
N PHE A 93 27.02 16.53 2.72
CA PHE A 93 26.27 16.58 1.46
C PHE A 93 26.91 17.48 0.38
N HIS A 94 27.95 18.23 0.70
CA HIS A 94 28.58 19.21 -0.22
C HIS A 94 30.09 19.11 -0.27
N SER A 95 30.69 18.07 0.27
CA SER A 95 32.13 17.89 0.18
C SER A 95 32.49 17.43 -1.22
N LEU A 96 33.20 18.26 -1.99
CA LEU A 96 33.79 17.91 -3.27
C LEU A 96 34.96 16.91 -3.14
N THR A 97 35.45 16.71 -1.92
CA THR A 97 36.64 15.89 -1.63
C THR A 97 36.30 14.50 -1.10
N THR A 98 35.03 14.24 -0.78
CA THR A 98 34.63 12.97 -0.18
C THR A 98 33.67 12.22 -1.08
N SER A 99 34.06 11.03 -1.51
CA SER A 99 33.27 10.16 -2.38
C SER A 99 31.95 9.66 -1.72
N TYR A 100 31.86 9.65 -0.36
CA TYR A 100 30.62 9.29 0.33
C TYR A 100 29.53 10.37 0.26
N SER A 101 29.89 11.64 0.02
CA SER A 101 28.88 12.72 -0.03
C SER A 101 27.95 12.60 -1.21
N GLU A 102 28.43 12.13 -2.35
CA GLU A 102 27.61 11.86 -3.53
C GLU A 102 26.62 10.71 -3.28
N PHE A 103 27.11 9.64 -2.65
CA PHE A 103 26.25 8.53 -2.24
C PHE A 103 25.15 8.96 -1.26
N LEU A 104 25.51 9.72 -0.22
CA LEU A 104 24.54 10.23 0.75
C LEU A 104 23.52 11.18 0.10
N LEU A 105 23.96 12.02 -0.81
CA LEU A 105 23.08 12.92 -1.56
C LEU A 105 22.07 12.13 -2.38
N LYS A 106 22.53 11.12 -3.10
CA LYS A 106 21.67 10.25 -3.90
C LYS A 106 20.63 9.53 -3.01
N GLN A 107 21.04 8.94 -1.89
CA GLN A 107 20.13 8.30 -0.95
C GLN A 107 19.10 9.26 -0.35
N PHE A 108 19.53 10.46 -0.02
CA PHE A 108 18.65 11.53 0.48
C PHE A 108 17.61 11.97 -0.55
N GLU A 109 18.02 12.13 -1.82
CA GLU A 109 17.11 12.50 -2.90
C GLU A 109 16.12 11.39 -3.23
N GLU A 110 16.57 10.14 -3.27
CA GLU A 110 15.72 8.97 -3.48
C GLU A 110 14.70 8.80 -2.37
N ALA A 111 15.10 8.96 -1.09
CA ALA A 111 14.20 8.94 0.04
C ALA A 111 13.10 10.01 -0.09
N ASN A 112 13.49 11.24 -0.39
CA ASN A 112 12.54 12.33 -0.59
C ASN A 112 11.61 12.11 -1.79
N LYS A 113 12.09 11.51 -2.87
CA LYS A 113 11.28 11.14 -4.04
C LYS A 113 10.23 10.08 -3.67
N ARG A 114 10.63 9.03 -2.90
CA ARG A 114 9.70 8.01 -2.39
C ARG A 114 8.63 8.61 -1.48
N LEU A 115 9.02 9.48 -0.55
CA LEU A 115 8.12 10.19 0.36
C LEU A 115 7.10 11.07 -0.39
N LEU A 116 7.56 11.83 -1.39
CA LEU A 116 6.70 12.67 -2.22
C LEU A 116 5.68 11.82 -2.98
N LYS A 117 6.13 10.76 -3.64
CA LYS A 117 5.26 9.83 -4.35
C LYS A 117 4.19 9.25 -3.40
N ARG A 118 4.60 8.75 -2.23
CA ARG A 118 3.68 8.16 -1.25
C ARG A 118 2.62 9.14 -0.76
N LYS A 119 3.01 10.39 -0.50
CA LYS A 119 2.07 11.48 -0.16
C LYS A 119 1.07 11.73 -1.30
N ASP A 120 1.55 11.83 -2.54
CA ASP A 120 0.69 12.11 -3.70
C ASP A 120 -0.28 10.97 -3.97
N ASP A 121 0.17 9.71 -3.89
CA ASP A 121 -0.67 8.50 -4.00
C ASP A 121 -1.76 8.51 -2.92
N LYS A 122 -1.41 8.87 -1.67
CA LYS A 122 -2.38 8.95 -0.56
C LYS A 122 -3.45 10.01 -0.82
N LEU A 123 -3.05 11.19 -1.29
CA LEU A 123 -3.99 12.28 -1.62
C LEU A 123 -4.84 11.96 -2.85
N LEU A 124 -4.28 11.24 -3.83
CA LEU A 124 -5.01 10.80 -5.02
C LEU A 124 -6.05 9.72 -4.66
N ALA A 125 -5.67 8.72 -3.85
CA ALA A 125 -6.58 7.70 -3.36
C ALA A 125 -7.78 8.30 -2.61
N GLN A 126 -7.54 9.35 -1.82
CA GLN A 126 -8.62 10.07 -1.14
C GLN A 126 -9.55 10.80 -2.11
N ARG A 127 -9.02 11.36 -3.22
CA ARG A 127 -9.84 12.03 -4.25
C ARG A 127 -10.70 11.05 -5.03
N ASN A 128 -10.25 9.79 -5.19
CA ASN A 128 -10.96 8.74 -5.93
C ASN A 128 -12.01 8.00 -5.08
N GLY A 129 -12.19 8.38 -3.81
CA GLY A 129 -13.24 7.81 -2.96
C GLY A 129 -14.66 8.25 -3.38
N LEU A 130 -15.67 7.48 -2.95
CA LEU A 130 -17.10 7.75 -3.23
C LEU A 130 -17.54 9.20 -2.91
N ARG A 131 -16.94 9.80 -1.86
CA ARG A 131 -17.26 11.19 -1.45
C ARG A 131 -16.79 12.27 -2.43
N SER A 132 -15.87 11.95 -3.34
CA SER A 132 -15.35 12.90 -4.33
C SER A 132 -16.04 12.77 -5.69
N ARG A 133 -16.88 11.75 -5.88
CA ARG A 133 -17.67 11.56 -7.10
C ARG A 133 -18.90 12.47 -7.07
N THR A 134 -19.26 12.99 -8.23
CA THR A 134 -20.52 13.75 -8.35
C THR A 134 -21.70 12.80 -8.16
N LYS A 135 -22.85 13.36 -7.75
CA LYS A 135 -24.09 12.57 -7.61
C LYS A 135 -24.47 11.87 -8.92
N GLU A 136 -24.28 12.56 -10.04
CA GLU A 136 -24.56 12.05 -11.38
C GLU A 136 -23.67 10.85 -11.72
N ALA A 137 -22.36 10.93 -11.44
CA ALA A 137 -21.43 9.81 -11.66
C ALA A 137 -21.78 8.59 -10.80
N LEU A 138 -22.18 8.80 -9.55
CA LEU A 138 -22.62 7.72 -8.67
C LEU A 138 -23.91 7.06 -9.17
N VAL A 139 -24.86 7.84 -9.70
CA VAL A 139 -26.10 7.30 -10.26
C VAL A 139 -25.83 6.47 -11.52
N VAL A 140 -24.90 6.92 -12.37
CA VAL A 140 -24.51 6.15 -13.57
C VAL A 140 -23.85 4.82 -13.17
N ASP A 141 -22.87 4.84 -12.29
CA ASP A 141 -22.19 3.64 -11.79
C ASP A 141 -23.19 2.65 -11.16
N PHE A 142 -24.15 3.17 -10.37
CA PHE A 142 -25.16 2.34 -9.72
C PHE A 142 -26.08 1.65 -10.75
N ARG A 143 -26.52 2.39 -11.76
CA ARG A 143 -27.35 1.83 -12.85
C ARG A 143 -26.59 0.78 -13.66
N GLU A 144 -25.30 0.97 -13.91
CA GLU A 144 -24.48 -0.05 -14.57
C GLU A 144 -24.35 -1.31 -13.74
N GLN A 145 -24.12 -1.18 -12.43
CA GLN A 145 -24.05 -2.33 -11.53
C GLN A 145 -25.39 -3.06 -11.44
N GLU A 146 -26.50 -2.35 -11.38
CA GLU A 146 -27.85 -2.92 -11.39
C GLU A 146 -28.10 -3.72 -12.67
N LYS A 147 -27.75 -3.16 -13.83
CA LYS A 147 -27.86 -3.85 -15.11
C LYS A 147 -26.99 -5.10 -15.19
N GLN A 148 -25.74 -5.04 -14.68
CA GLN A 148 -24.86 -6.21 -14.62
C GLN A 148 -25.42 -7.30 -13.71
N LEU A 149 -25.97 -6.92 -12.54
CA LEU A 149 -26.62 -7.84 -11.62
C LEU A 149 -27.85 -8.52 -12.26
N GLN A 150 -28.69 -7.76 -12.92
CA GLN A 150 -29.86 -8.29 -13.65
C GLN A 150 -29.42 -9.31 -14.71
N SER A 151 -28.43 -8.97 -15.51
CA SER A 151 -27.88 -9.90 -16.53
C SER A 151 -27.31 -11.19 -15.91
N GLN A 152 -26.60 -11.09 -14.78
CA GLN A 152 -26.11 -12.27 -14.08
C GLN A 152 -27.24 -13.15 -13.50
N VAL A 153 -28.29 -12.53 -12.99
CA VAL A 153 -29.47 -13.25 -12.48
C VAL A 153 -30.19 -13.98 -13.62
N GLU A 154 -30.38 -13.34 -14.79
CA GLU A 154 -30.99 -13.97 -15.95
C GLU A 154 -30.17 -15.19 -16.42
N ILE A 155 -28.84 -15.04 -16.59
CA ILE A 155 -27.95 -16.15 -16.96
C ILE A 155 -28.02 -17.29 -15.94
N ASN A 156 -28.09 -16.97 -14.65
CA ASN A 156 -28.18 -17.99 -13.60
C ASN A 156 -29.54 -18.70 -13.63
N ILE A 157 -30.65 -17.99 -13.84
CA ILE A 157 -31.99 -18.57 -13.98
C ILE A 157 -32.04 -19.50 -15.19
N ASP A 158 -31.54 -19.08 -16.34
CA ASP A 158 -31.52 -19.88 -17.56
C ASP A 158 -30.66 -21.14 -17.38
N SER A 159 -29.53 -21.03 -16.72
CA SER A 159 -28.67 -22.19 -16.44
C SER A 159 -29.35 -23.18 -15.49
N GLN A 160 -30.02 -22.70 -14.46
CA GLN A 160 -30.78 -23.52 -13.51
C GLN A 160 -32.00 -24.19 -14.19
N TYR A 161 -32.71 -23.44 -15.04
CA TYR A 161 -33.82 -23.97 -15.79
C TYR A 161 -33.37 -25.09 -16.74
N THR A 162 -32.28 -24.87 -17.47
CA THR A 162 -31.69 -25.87 -18.38
C THR A 162 -31.27 -27.14 -17.62
N ARG A 163 -30.67 -26.97 -16.44
CA ARG A 163 -30.27 -28.07 -15.56
C ARG A 163 -31.48 -28.85 -15.05
N LEU A 164 -32.48 -28.16 -14.51
CA LEU A 164 -33.73 -28.79 -14.06
C LEU A 164 -34.44 -29.54 -15.20
N LYS A 165 -34.50 -28.93 -16.39
CA LYS A 165 -35.07 -29.57 -17.58
C LYS A 165 -34.29 -30.85 -17.94
N ALA A 166 -32.97 -30.88 -17.82
CA ALA A 166 -32.16 -32.07 -18.09
C ALA A 166 -32.41 -33.20 -17.07
N GLU A 167 -32.58 -32.86 -15.80
CA GLU A 167 -32.75 -33.80 -14.70
C GLU A 167 -34.19 -34.40 -14.60
N LEU A 168 -35.21 -33.77 -15.23
CA LEU A 168 -36.59 -34.25 -15.21
C LEU A 168 -36.74 -35.57 -15.98
N PRO A 169 -37.44 -36.58 -15.39
CA PRO A 169 -37.81 -37.83 -16.08
C PRO A 169 -38.65 -37.58 -17.31
N TYR A 170 -38.55 -38.46 -18.32
CA TYR A 170 -39.21 -38.31 -19.61
C TYR A 170 -40.75 -38.23 -19.51
N ASP A 171 -41.36 -39.04 -18.64
CA ASP A 171 -42.80 -39.06 -18.38
C ASP A 171 -43.31 -37.73 -17.78
N VAL A 172 -42.51 -37.08 -16.95
CA VAL A 172 -42.82 -35.75 -16.40
C VAL A 172 -42.67 -34.67 -17.44
N LYS A 173 -41.62 -34.74 -18.31
CA LYS A 173 -41.46 -33.82 -19.45
C LYS A 173 -42.64 -33.89 -20.39
N ALA A 174 -43.11 -35.11 -20.72
CA ALA A 174 -44.25 -35.32 -21.61
C ALA A 174 -45.56 -34.73 -21.04
N LYS A 175 -45.80 -34.87 -19.73
CA LYS A 175 -46.97 -34.28 -19.04
C LYS A 175 -46.91 -32.75 -18.98
N LEU A 176 -45.72 -32.17 -18.84
CA LEU A 176 -45.50 -30.72 -18.77
C LEU A 176 -45.37 -30.08 -20.17
N LYS A 177 -45.40 -30.87 -21.27
CA LYS A 177 -45.19 -30.43 -22.66
C LYS A 177 -43.86 -29.65 -22.83
N ILE A 178 -42.82 -30.04 -22.11
CA ILE A 178 -41.49 -29.45 -22.21
C ILE A 178 -40.66 -30.32 -23.16
N ASN A 179 -40.28 -29.75 -24.29
CA ASN A 179 -39.39 -30.38 -25.26
C ASN A 179 -37.90 -30.15 -24.94
#